data_0bd490d3617db5e517ac136e119e69ee
#
_entry.id   0bd490d3617db5e517ac136e119e69ee
#
_cell.length_a   1.000
_cell.length_b   1.000
_cell.length_c   1.000
_cell.angle_alpha   90.00
_cell.angle_beta   90.00
_cell.angle_gamma   90.00
#
_symmetry.space_group_name_H-M   'P 1'
#
loop_
_entity.id
_entity.type
_entity.pdbx_description
1 polymer ?
#
loop_
_entity_poly.entity_id
_entity_poly.type
_entity_poly.pdbx_seq_one_letter_code
_entity_poly.pdbx_strand_id
1 'polypeptide(L)'
;MNDSVMGGQWDKAMTGETTLKEVIARLGKAIDGLEDAVAARLEHERDYSEAEAEVQRMNADRSRLAQELDNSEARAERLEDANKEVSRRLVAAMETIRAVLDR
;
A
#
# COMPACT_ATOMS: atom_id res chain seq x y z
N MET A 1 -30.28 69.90 12.57
CA MET A 1 -30.94 68.69 13.06
C MET A 1 -31.10 67.62 11.98
N ASN A 2 -31.43 67.97 10.76
CA ASN A 2 -31.59 66.98 9.68
C ASN A 2 -30.27 66.30 9.22
N ASP A 3 -29.17 67.03 9.26
CA ASP A 3 -27.86 66.48 8.85
C ASP A 3 -27.36 65.43 9.81
N SER A 4 -27.69 65.54 11.09
CA SER A 4 -27.29 64.54 12.10
C SER A 4 -28.02 63.24 11.95
N VAL A 5 -29.28 63.24 11.55
CA VAL A 5 -30.10 62.05 11.30
C VAL A 5 -29.71 61.38 10.00
N MET A 6 -29.42 62.17 8.97
CA MET A 6 -28.94 61.63 7.68
C MET A 6 -27.55 61.06 7.80
N GLY A 7 -26.64 61.65 8.54
CA GLY A 7 -25.31 61.11 8.80
C GLY A 7 -25.34 59.77 9.53
N GLY A 8 -26.24 59.59 10.49
CA GLY A 8 -26.41 58.36 11.22
C GLY A 8 -26.90 57.21 10.35
N GLN A 9 -27.78 57.48 9.41
CA GLN A 9 -28.29 56.47 8.46
C GLN A 9 -27.20 56.01 7.46
N TRP A 10 -26.43 56.96 6.96
CA TRP A 10 -25.32 56.66 6.06
C TRP A 10 -24.23 55.82 6.77
N ASP A 11 -23.89 56.15 8.00
CA ASP A 11 -22.92 55.39 8.80
C ASP A 11 -23.40 53.96 9.06
N LYS A 12 -24.68 53.78 9.33
CA LYS A 12 -25.26 52.44 9.52
C LYS A 12 -25.23 51.64 8.22
N ALA A 13 -25.55 52.26 7.09
CA ALA A 13 -25.50 51.61 5.80
C ALA A 13 -24.07 51.20 5.42
N MET A 14 -23.10 52.09 5.64
CA MET A 14 -21.69 51.81 5.37
C MET A 14 -21.15 50.71 6.30
N THR A 15 -21.52 50.69 7.56
CA THR A 15 -21.15 49.66 8.52
C THR A 15 -21.76 48.32 8.13
N GLY A 16 -23.02 48.32 7.67
CA GLY A 16 -23.71 47.14 7.20
C GLY A 16 -23.05 46.55 5.97
N GLU A 17 -22.66 47.39 5.00
CA GLU A 17 -21.92 46.93 3.81
C GLU A 17 -20.56 46.35 4.16
N THR A 18 -19.81 46.99 5.05
CA THR A 18 -18.51 46.50 5.52
C THR A 18 -18.67 45.17 6.23
N THR A 19 -19.67 45.03 7.09
CA THR A 19 -19.98 43.75 7.77
C THR A 19 -20.35 42.67 6.78
N LEU A 20 -21.13 42.98 5.76
CA LEU A 20 -21.51 42.04 4.71
C LEU A 20 -20.29 41.59 3.92
N LYS A 21 -19.40 42.50 3.54
CA LYS A 21 -18.14 42.17 2.87
C LYS A 21 -17.25 41.30 3.73
N GLU A 22 -17.16 41.54 5.01
CA GLU A 22 -16.40 40.74 5.96
C GLU A 22 -16.95 39.31 6.06
N VAL A 23 -18.28 39.19 6.14
CA VAL A 23 -18.95 37.89 6.20
C VAL A 23 -18.73 37.11 4.92
N ILE A 24 -18.84 37.77 3.76
CA ILE A 24 -18.58 37.12 2.47
C ILE A 24 -17.13 36.70 2.37
N ALA A 25 -16.18 37.51 2.82
CA ALA A 25 -14.77 37.19 2.83
C ALA A 25 -14.49 35.95 3.73
N ARG A 26 -15.12 35.89 4.90
CA ARG A 26 -15.03 34.75 5.80
C ARG A 26 -15.60 33.49 5.18
N LEU A 27 -16.74 33.62 4.51
CA LEU A 27 -17.36 32.52 3.80
C LEU A 27 -16.45 32.00 2.70
N GLY A 28 -15.84 32.91 1.91
CA GLY A 28 -14.88 32.55 0.88
C GLY A 28 -13.69 31.82 1.43
N LYS A 29 -13.12 32.26 2.54
CA LYS A 29 -12.01 31.59 3.22
C LYS A 29 -12.41 30.19 3.73
N ALA A 30 -13.60 30.10 4.29
CA ALA A 30 -14.11 28.82 4.79
C ALA A 30 -14.30 27.82 3.64
N ILE A 31 -14.81 28.29 2.51
CA ILE A 31 -14.95 27.44 1.31
C ILE A 31 -13.59 27.04 0.78
N ASP A 32 -12.62 27.95 0.68
CA ASP A 32 -11.27 27.63 0.24
C ASP A 32 -10.60 26.59 1.16
N GLY A 33 -10.76 26.77 2.47
CA GLY A 33 -10.25 25.81 3.45
C GLY A 33 -10.89 24.44 3.32
N LEU A 34 -12.19 24.41 3.03
CA LEU A 34 -12.91 23.16 2.81
C LEU A 34 -12.45 22.48 1.52
N GLU A 35 -12.27 23.23 0.45
CA GLU A 35 -11.75 22.70 -0.82
C GLU A 35 -10.35 22.09 -0.63
N ASP A 36 -9.47 22.78 0.09
CA ASP A 36 -8.14 22.29 0.41
C ASP A 36 -8.20 21.00 1.24
N ALA A 37 -9.08 20.98 2.23
CA ALA A 37 -9.27 19.80 3.08
C ALA A 37 -9.79 18.60 2.28
N VAL A 38 -10.74 18.83 1.37
CA VAL A 38 -11.27 17.78 0.49
C VAL A 38 -10.19 17.28 -0.46
N ALA A 39 -9.41 18.17 -1.06
CA ALA A 39 -8.32 17.80 -1.95
C ALA A 39 -7.27 16.97 -1.22
N ALA A 40 -6.88 17.37 0.00
CA ALA A 40 -5.94 16.62 0.83
C ALA A 40 -6.49 15.23 1.18
N ARG A 41 -7.77 15.14 1.50
CA ARG A 41 -8.40 13.86 1.83
C ARG A 41 -8.46 12.91 0.63
N LEU A 42 -8.77 13.45 -0.54
CA LEU A 42 -8.79 12.66 -1.79
C LEU A 42 -7.38 12.11 -2.11
N GLU A 43 -6.36 12.92 -1.89
CA GLU A 43 -4.97 12.51 -2.06
C GLU A 43 -4.60 11.41 -1.08
N HIS A 44 -4.99 11.53 0.18
CA HIS A 44 -4.80 10.50 1.20
C HIS A 44 -5.51 9.19 0.85
N GLU A 45 -6.74 9.27 0.37
CA GLU A 45 -7.50 8.09 -0.05
C GLU A 45 -6.83 7.38 -1.23
N ARG A 46 -6.28 8.15 -2.17
CA ARG A 46 -5.54 7.60 -3.30
C ARG A 46 -4.28 6.89 -2.83
N ASP A 47 -3.49 7.52 -1.96
CA ASP A 47 -2.27 6.96 -1.41
C ASP A 47 -2.57 5.68 -0.61
N TYR A 48 -3.65 5.70 0.16
CA TYR A 48 -4.11 4.54 0.93
C TYR A 48 -4.51 3.38 0.00
N SER A 49 -5.24 3.69 -1.06
CA SER A 49 -5.67 2.71 -2.05
C SER A 49 -4.46 2.08 -2.78
N GLU A 50 -3.46 2.89 -3.14
CA GLU A 50 -2.22 2.42 -3.76
C GLU A 50 -1.43 1.53 -2.80
N ALA A 51 -1.33 1.94 -1.53
CA ALA A 51 -0.65 1.16 -0.50
C ALA A 51 -1.35 -0.18 -0.26
N GLU A 52 -2.68 -0.19 -0.24
CA GLU A 52 -3.47 -1.41 -0.10
C GLU A 52 -3.25 -2.36 -1.28
N ALA A 53 -3.26 -1.83 -2.51
CA ALA A 53 -2.97 -2.62 -3.70
C ALA A 53 -1.55 -3.20 -3.68
N GLU A 54 -0.57 -2.44 -3.18
CA GLU A 54 0.80 -2.91 -3.02
C GLU A 54 0.89 -4.04 -2.00
N VAL A 55 0.21 -3.91 -0.86
CA VAL A 55 0.15 -4.96 0.16
C VAL A 55 -0.47 -6.24 -0.41
N GLN A 56 -1.53 -6.13 -1.20
CA GLN A 56 -2.14 -7.28 -1.85
C GLN A 56 -1.20 -7.97 -2.83
N ARG A 57 -0.46 -7.19 -3.62
CA ARG A 57 0.57 -7.74 -4.53
C ARG A 57 1.69 -8.44 -3.75
N MET A 58 2.14 -7.83 -2.67
CA MET A 58 3.17 -8.43 -1.81
C MET A 58 2.69 -9.74 -1.17
N ASN A 59 1.43 -9.79 -0.74
CA ASN A 59 0.85 -11.01 -0.19
C ASN A 59 0.71 -12.11 -1.25
N ALA A 60 0.32 -11.76 -2.47
CA ALA A 60 0.26 -12.69 -3.59
C ALA A 60 1.65 -13.22 -3.95
N ASP A 61 2.65 -12.36 -4.01
CA ASP A 61 4.04 -12.75 -4.26
C ASP A 61 4.57 -13.66 -3.16
N ARG A 62 4.25 -13.34 -1.91
CA ARG A 62 4.65 -14.14 -0.75
C ARG A 62 4.06 -15.55 -0.82
N SER A 63 2.79 -15.66 -1.19
CA SER A 63 2.12 -16.96 -1.36
C SER A 63 2.75 -17.77 -2.49
N ARG A 64 3.05 -17.11 -3.60
CA ARG A 64 3.72 -17.75 -4.74
C ARG A 64 5.10 -18.24 -4.38
N LEU A 65 5.89 -17.40 -3.69
CA LEU A 65 7.23 -17.78 -3.25
C LEU A 65 7.22 -18.92 -2.24
N ALA A 66 6.25 -18.94 -1.33
CA ALA A 66 6.08 -20.04 -0.39
C ALA A 66 5.78 -21.36 -1.13
N GLN A 67 4.95 -21.30 -2.15
CA GLN A 67 4.63 -22.48 -2.97
C GLN A 67 5.83 -22.94 -3.78
N GLU A 68 6.59 -22.01 -4.38
CA GLU A 68 7.82 -22.34 -5.09
C GLU A 68 8.86 -22.97 -4.17
N LEU A 69 8.96 -22.46 -2.94
CA LEU A 69 9.87 -23.01 -1.93
C LEU A 69 9.46 -24.44 -1.57
N ASP A 70 8.18 -24.68 -1.31
CA ASP A 70 7.68 -26.03 -1.01
C ASP A 70 7.97 -27.00 -2.15
N ASN A 71 7.76 -26.57 -3.39
CA ASN A 71 8.04 -27.38 -4.58
C ASN A 71 9.54 -27.66 -4.72
N SER A 72 10.39 -26.68 -4.43
CA SER A 72 11.85 -26.83 -4.47
C SER A 72 12.34 -27.79 -3.39
N GLU A 73 11.79 -27.68 -2.18
CA GLU A 73 12.13 -28.58 -1.07
C GLU A 73 11.72 -30.01 -1.40
N ALA A 74 10.52 -30.20 -1.94
CA ALA A 74 10.05 -31.52 -2.35
C ALA A 74 10.93 -32.13 -3.45
N ARG A 75 11.37 -31.31 -4.40
CA ARG A 75 12.29 -31.73 -5.46
C ARG A 75 13.66 -32.12 -4.89
N ALA A 76 14.19 -31.28 -3.99
CA ALA A 76 15.48 -31.55 -3.34
C ALA A 76 15.44 -32.86 -2.56
N GLU A 77 14.35 -33.10 -1.84
CA GLU A 77 14.13 -34.35 -1.08
C GLU A 77 14.09 -35.56 -1.99
N ARG A 78 13.38 -35.48 -3.12
CA ARG A 78 13.34 -36.57 -4.11
C ARG A 78 14.71 -36.83 -4.72
N LEU A 79 15.48 -35.79 -5.03
CA LEU A 79 16.84 -35.93 -5.55
C LEU A 79 17.77 -36.55 -4.51
N GLU A 80 17.63 -36.16 -3.25
CA GLU A 80 18.40 -36.77 -2.16
C GLU A 80 18.10 -38.26 -2.00
N ASP A 81 16.82 -38.61 -2.03
CA ASP A 81 16.40 -40.04 -1.96
C ASP A 81 16.91 -40.85 -3.15
N ALA A 82 16.80 -40.27 -4.36
CA ALA A 82 17.32 -40.92 -5.57
C ALA A 82 18.83 -41.08 -5.48
N ASN A 83 19.55 -40.10 -4.97
CA ASN A 83 20.99 -40.16 -4.80
C ASN A 83 21.39 -41.23 -3.79
N LYS A 84 20.68 -41.36 -2.68
CA LYS A 84 20.90 -42.42 -1.70
C LYS A 84 20.67 -43.80 -2.32
N GLU A 85 19.63 -43.96 -3.12
CA GLU A 85 19.32 -45.21 -3.79
C GLU A 85 20.39 -45.56 -4.82
N VAL A 86 20.84 -44.63 -5.63
CA VAL A 86 21.93 -44.81 -6.59
C VAL A 86 23.22 -45.21 -5.87
N SER A 87 23.56 -44.53 -4.78
CA SER A 87 24.75 -44.84 -3.98
C SER A 87 24.70 -46.25 -3.43
N ARG A 88 23.56 -46.68 -2.93
CA ARG A 88 23.35 -48.04 -2.41
C ARG A 88 23.54 -49.08 -3.50
N ARG A 89 22.99 -48.84 -4.69
CA ARG A 89 23.15 -49.74 -5.85
C ARG A 89 24.61 -49.82 -6.32
N LEU A 90 25.30 -48.69 -6.32
CA LEU A 90 26.73 -48.66 -6.68
C LEU A 90 27.57 -49.46 -5.70
N VAL A 91 27.35 -49.32 -4.41
CA VAL A 91 28.07 -50.06 -3.38
C VAL A 91 27.79 -51.58 -3.55
N ALA A 92 26.54 -51.96 -3.76
CA ALA A 92 26.17 -53.37 -3.97
C ALA A 92 26.82 -53.92 -5.23
N ALA A 93 26.85 -53.18 -6.33
CA ALA A 93 27.52 -53.61 -7.57
C ALA A 93 29.03 -53.75 -7.39
N MET A 94 29.67 -52.85 -6.67
CA MET A 94 31.10 -52.90 -6.38
C MET A 94 31.42 -54.11 -5.51
N GLU A 95 30.61 -54.43 -4.53
CA GLU A 95 30.78 -55.64 -3.70
C GLU A 95 30.64 -56.90 -4.52
N THR A 96 29.69 -56.96 -5.44
CA THR A 96 29.51 -58.09 -6.35
C THR A 96 30.72 -58.26 -7.26
N ILE A 97 31.23 -57.18 -7.83
CA ILE A 97 32.44 -57.24 -8.67
C ILE A 97 33.64 -57.70 -7.86
N ARG A 98 33.82 -57.20 -6.65
CA ARG A 98 34.93 -57.59 -5.77
C ARG A 98 34.84 -59.07 -5.43
N ALA A 99 33.66 -59.56 -5.12
CA ALA A 99 33.45 -61.00 -4.84
C ALA A 99 33.79 -61.89 -6.03
N VAL A 100 33.47 -61.45 -7.25
CA VAL A 100 33.81 -62.16 -8.47
C VAL A 100 35.33 -62.17 -8.73
N LEU A 101 36.00 -61.04 -8.49
CA LEU A 101 37.45 -60.94 -8.69
C LEU A 101 38.25 -61.72 -7.67
N ASP A 102 37.74 -61.94 -6.47
CA ASP A 102 38.41 -62.65 -5.39
C ASP A 102 38.25 -64.19 -5.54
N ARG A 103 37.45 -64.61 -6.50
CA ARG A 103 37.36 -66.04 -6.86
C ARG A 103 38.55 -66.42 -7.71
#